data_ba633b411753dacdfee104cedfbc9e13
#
_entry.id   ba633b411753dacdfee104cedfbc9e13
#
_cell.length_a   1.000
_cell.length_b   1.000
_cell.length_c   1.000
_cell.angle_alpha   90.00
_cell.angle_beta   90.00
_cell.angle_gamma   90.00
#
_symmetry.space_group_name_H-M   'P 1'
#
loop_
_entity.id
_entity.type
_entity.pdbx_description
1 polymer ?
#
loop_
_entity_poly.entity_id
_entity_poly.type
_entity_poly.pdbx_seq_one_letter_code
_entity_poly.pdbx_strand_id
1 'polypeptide(L)'
;MWSKADIHIHSDHSDGLAKIPEIMEYVQNRTDLKVIAITDHNTLEGSLFAKSLSELYDFEVVVAEEVSSKEGHIIGLFLDEAIPAGMSAADTVRAIEEQNGIAVIAHPFSAQGVFGPTGRDLFSSAVNDWAFHAFEVYNSLPFLVWANSMAAKALAGGHGVAATGGSDAHVLKAIGKGYTLFRGTTAEDLRSSILNLETRAQTTRQGLSMTWRYALNYPRIRKMQSWNWERCKAK
;
A
#
# COMPACT_ATOMS: atom_id res chain seq x y z
N MET A 1 -13.15 -18.51 -6.87
CA MET A 1 -13.16 -18.22 -5.42
C MET A 1 -12.68 -16.79 -5.21
N TRP A 2 -13.18 -16.06 -4.20
CA TRP A 2 -12.68 -14.74 -3.83
C TRP A 2 -11.83 -14.85 -2.58
N SER A 3 -10.66 -14.21 -2.59
CA SER A 3 -9.74 -14.12 -1.45
C SER A 3 -9.42 -12.67 -1.11
N LYS A 4 -8.77 -12.46 0.03
CA LYS A 4 -8.40 -11.15 0.54
C LYS A 4 -6.89 -10.96 0.50
N ALA A 5 -6.46 -9.78 0.06
CA ALA A 5 -5.09 -9.31 0.18
C ALA A 5 -5.05 -7.97 0.92
N ASP A 6 -4.11 -7.79 1.83
CA ASP A 6 -3.76 -6.48 2.38
C ASP A 6 -2.39 -6.09 1.81
N ILE A 7 -2.40 -5.12 0.90
CA ILE A 7 -1.22 -4.73 0.12
C ILE A 7 -0.61 -3.40 0.58
N HIS A 8 -0.93 -2.97 1.82
CA HIS A 8 -0.40 -1.74 2.39
C HIS A 8 -0.23 -1.89 3.91
N ILE A 9 0.95 -2.35 4.33
CA ILE A 9 1.30 -2.63 5.74
C ILE A 9 2.69 -2.11 6.02
N HIS A 10 2.88 -1.37 7.13
CA HIS A 10 4.16 -0.86 7.59
C HIS A 10 4.70 -1.65 8.78
N SER A 11 6.01 -1.87 8.80
CA SER A 11 6.74 -2.52 9.88
C SER A 11 7.71 -1.56 10.58
N ASP A 12 8.45 -2.06 11.57
CA ASP A 12 9.51 -1.31 12.25
C ASP A 12 10.76 -1.05 11.39
N HIS A 13 10.76 -1.51 10.13
CA HIS A 13 11.75 -1.12 9.12
C HIS A 13 11.50 0.28 8.56
N SER A 14 10.27 0.81 8.72
CA SER A 14 9.93 2.20 8.40
C SER A 14 9.30 2.92 9.60
N ASP A 15 8.03 3.14 9.61
CA ASP A 15 7.28 3.88 10.62
C ASP A 15 6.16 3.09 11.28
N GLY A 16 5.99 1.83 10.94
CA GLY A 16 5.16 0.89 11.66
C GLY A 16 5.74 0.54 13.04
N LEU A 17 4.91 0.07 13.96
CA LEU A 17 5.30 -0.23 15.34
C LEU A 17 5.57 -1.71 15.60
N ALA A 18 5.24 -2.58 14.66
CA ALA A 18 5.34 -4.01 14.80
C ALA A 18 6.53 -4.57 14.03
N LYS A 19 7.16 -5.59 14.58
CA LYS A 19 8.21 -6.33 13.90
C LYS A 19 7.62 -7.33 12.90
N ILE A 20 8.38 -7.67 11.87
CA ILE A 20 7.94 -8.63 10.86
C ILE A 20 7.41 -9.94 11.46
N PRO A 21 8.07 -10.63 12.39
CA PRO A 21 7.51 -11.85 12.98
C PRO A 21 6.17 -11.64 13.69
N GLU A 22 5.96 -10.49 14.35
CA GLU A 22 4.70 -10.16 15.02
C GLU A 22 3.58 -9.92 14.00
N ILE A 23 3.89 -9.31 12.84
CA ILE A 23 2.96 -9.11 11.72
C ILE A 23 2.55 -10.48 11.16
N MET A 24 3.52 -11.35 10.85
CA MET A 24 3.28 -12.68 10.28
C MET A 24 2.37 -13.52 11.20
N GLU A 25 2.70 -13.59 12.49
CA GLU A 25 1.88 -14.27 13.51
C GLU A 25 0.47 -13.66 13.63
N TYR A 26 0.36 -12.34 13.55
CA TYR A 26 -0.95 -11.68 13.61
C TYR A 26 -1.80 -12.01 12.38
N VAL A 27 -1.22 -11.96 11.19
CA VAL A 27 -1.91 -12.32 9.95
C VAL A 27 -2.42 -13.76 10.02
N GLN A 28 -1.56 -14.72 10.38
CA GLN A 28 -1.90 -16.13 10.50
C GLN A 28 -3.04 -16.39 11.49
N ASN A 29 -2.98 -15.78 12.66
CA ASN A 29 -3.86 -16.15 13.77
C ASN A 29 -5.10 -15.25 13.91
N ARG A 30 -5.16 -14.10 13.22
CA ARG A 30 -6.18 -13.06 13.45
C ARG A 30 -6.86 -12.54 12.20
N THR A 31 -6.46 -13.02 11.01
CA THR A 31 -7.06 -12.59 9.74
C THR A 31 -7.39 -13.79 8.86
N ASP A 32 -8.08 -13.53 7.77
CA ASP A 32 -8.35 -14.48 6.68
C ASP A 32 -7.67 -14.05 5.37
N LEU A 33 -6.60 -13.24 5.47
CA LEU A 33 -5.82 -12.80 4.33
C LEU A 33 -5.07 -14.00 3.71
N LYS A 34 -5.04 -14.04 2.38
CA LYS A 34 -4.28 -15.03 1.62
C LYS A 34 -3.02 -14.45 1.00
N VAL A 35 -2.97 -13.15 0.85
CA VAL A 35 -1.78 -12.43 0.37
C VAL A 35 -1.60 -11.18 1.20
N ILE A 36 -0.35 -10.86 1.55
CA ILE A 36 0.02 -9.58 2.15
C ILE A 36 1.19 -8.95 1.40
N ALA A 37 1.32 -7.63 1.50
CA ALA A 37 2.53 -6.90 1.14
C ALA A 37 2.96 -6.00 2.30
N ILE A 38 4.23 -6.13 2.70
CA ILE A 38 4.88 -5.15 3.58
C ILE A 38 5.40 -4.04 2.67
N THR A 39 4.96 -2.83 2.91
CA THR A 39 5.21 -1.67 2.06
C THR A 39 5.91 -0.55 2.84
N ASP A 40 6.99 -0.92 3.52
CA ASP A 40 7.80 0.04 4.26
C ASP A 40 8.29 1.17 3.37
N HIS A 41 8.33 2.40 3.90
CA HIS A 41 8.74 3.58 3.12
C HIS A 41 10.17 3.45 2.59
N ASN A 42 10.32 3.47 1.25
CA ASN A 42 11.59 3.56 0.52
C ASN A 42 12.60 2.47 0.90
N THR A 43 12.12 1.28 1.22
CA THR A 43 12.96 0.12 1.54
C THR A 43 12.23 -1.21 1.35
N LEU A 44 12.93 -2.20 0.81
CA LEU A 44 12.46 -3.57 0.69
C LEU A 44 12.86 -4.46 1.89
N GLU A 45 13.65 -3.96 2.86
CA GLU A 45 14.21 -4.79 3.92
C GLU A 45 13.15 -5.58 4.69
N GLY A 46 12.08 -4.91 5.14
CA GLY A 46 10.96 -5.56 5.83
C GLY A 46 10.21 -6.55 4.96
N SER A 47 9.97 -6.19 3.71
CA SER A 47 9.27 -7.03 2.73
C SER A 47 10.05 -8.30 2.37
N LEU A 48 11.35 -8.17 2.11
CA LEU A 48 12.24 -9.31 1.85
C LEU A 48 12.35 -10.22 3.06
N PHE A 49 12.43 -9.67 4.28
CA PHE A 49 12.42 -10.47 5.50
C PHE A 49 11.09 -11.21 5.66
N ALA A 50 9.94 -10.56 5.46
CA ALA A 50 8.64 -11.22 5.49
C ALA A 50 8.54 -12.34 4.43
N LYS A 51 9.04 -12.08 3.21
CA LYS A 51 9.09 -13.08 2.13
C LYS A 51 9.91 -14.31 2.50
N SER A 52 11.05 -14.13 3.17
CA SER A 52 11.90 -15.25 3.62
C SER A 52 11.23 -16.16 4.67
N LEU A 53 10.22 -15.64 5.38
CA LEU A 53 9.44 -16.41 6.37
C LEU A 53 8.16 -17.02 5.79
N SER A 54 7.77 -16.68 4.55
CA SER A 54 6.43 -16.98 4.01
C SER A 54 6.09 -18.47 3.96
N GLU A 55 7.08 -19.36 3.79
CA GLU A 55 6.87 -20.82 3.76
C GLU A 55 6.41 -21.40 5.12
N LEU A 56 6.52 -20.63 6.20
CA LEU A 56 6.09 -21.05 7.55
C LEU A 56 4.59 -20.74 7.81
N TYR A 57 3.90 -20.11 6.86
CA TYR A 57 2.54 -19.57 7.05
C TYR A 57 1.61 -19.96 5.90
N ASP A 58 0.29 -19.90 6.15
CA ASP A 58 -0.77 -20.29 5.20
C ASP A 58 -1.22 -19.13 4.27
N PHE A 59 -0.36 -18.13 4.07
CA PHE A 59 -0.57 -16.99 3.17
C PHE A 59 0.73 -16.62 2.46
N GLU A 60 0.61 -15.92 1.34
CA GLU A 60 1.77 -15.50 0.56
C GLU A 60 2.16 -14.04 0.83
N VAL A 61 3.45 -13.75 0.68
CA VAL A 61 4.01 -12.40 0.79
C VAL A 61 4.48 -11.92 -0.58
N VAL A 62 3.99 -10.75 -0.99
CA VAL A 62 4.48 -10.02 -2.16
C VAL A 62 5.58 -9.08 -1.73
N VAL A 63 6.73 -9.10 -2.43
CA VAL A 63 7.81 -8.13 -2.21
C VAL A 63 7.36 -6.75 -2.71
N ALA A 64 7.43 -5.75 -1.83
CA ALA A 64 6.84 -4.45 -2.08
C ALA A 64 7.49 -3.35 -1.24
N GLU A 65 7.29 -2.10 -1.65
CA GLU A 65 7.58 -0.91 -0.84
C GLU A 65 6.60 0.24 -1.17
N GLU A 66 6.48 1.19 -0.28
CA GLU A 66 5.82 2.47 -0.54
C GLU A 66 6.87 3.54 -0.84
N VAL A 67 6.95 3.91 -2.11
CA VAL A 67 7.93 4.87 -2.61
C VAL A 67 7.44 6.31 -2.40
N SER A 68 8.24 7.13 -1.74
CA SER A 68 7.99 8.58 -1.62
C SER A 68 8.47 9.29 -2.90
N SER A 69 7.57 9.51 -3.85
CA SER A 69 7.84 10.36 -5.02
C SER A 69 7.75 11.85 -4.65
N LYS A 70 8.09 12.75 -5.58
CA LYS A 70 7.94 14.20 -5.38
C LYS A 70 6.51 14.64 -5.16
N GLU A 71 5.56 13.98 -5.80
CA GLU A 71 4.15 14.36 -5.78
C GLU A 71 3.33 13.61 -4.74
N GLY A 72 3.82 12.45 -4.26
CA GLY A 72 3.14 11.62 -3.27
C GLY A 72 3.58 10.18 -3.28
N HIS A 73 2.84 9.32 -2.58
CA HIS A 73 3.22 7.94 -2.36
C HIS A 73 2.70 7.01 -3.45
N ILE A 74 3.55 6.06 -3.84
CA ILE A 74 3.25 5.01 -4.82
C ILE A 74 3.74 3.68 -4.28
N ILE A 75 2.85 2.70 -4.21
CA ILE A 75 3.20 1.33 -3.83
C ILE A 75 3.70 0.61 -5.09
N GLY A 76 4.91 0.06 -5.01
CA GLY A 76 5.44 -0.91 -5.95
C GLY A 76 5.25 -2.31 -5.39
N LEU A 77 4.54 -3.17 -6.13
CA LEU A 77 4.36 -4.59 -5.79
C LEU A 77 5.18 -5.45 -6.77
N PHE A 78 5.60 -6.63 -6.33
CA PHE A 78 6.38 -7.61 -7.13
C PHE A 78 7.73 -7.03 -7.58
N LEU A 79 8.43 -6.36 -6.68
CA LEU A 79 9.71 -5.73 -6.93
C LEU A 79 10.87 -6.71 -6.71
N ASP A 80 11.90 -6.58 -7.54
CA ASP A 80 13.19 -7.26 -7.37
C ASP A 80 14.20 -6.36 -6.65
N GLU A 81 14.15 -5.04 -6.92
CA GLU A 81 15.06 -4.02 -6.36
C GLU A 81 14.27 -2.81 -5.86
N ALA A 82 14.82 -2.13 -4.85
CA ALA A 82 14.21 -0.92 -4.30
C ALA A 82 14.20 0.23 -5.33
N ILE A 83 13.11 0.98 -5.35
CA ILE A 83 12.93 2.15 -6.22
C ILE A 83 13.50 3.39 -5.51
N PRO A 84 14.34 4.20 -6.16
CA PRO A 84 14.86 5.42 -5.55
C PRO A 84 13.77 6.41 -5.17
N ALA A 85 13.80 6.88 -3.91
CA ALA A 85 12.89 7.93 -3.43
C ALA A 85 13.18 9.29 -4.11
N GLY A 86 12.16 10.16 -4.17
CA GLY A 86 12.29 11.53 -4.65
C GLY A 86 12.33 11.70 -6.17
N MET A 87 12.06 10.65 -6.92
CA MET A 87 11.79 10.73 -8.37
C MET A 87 10.43 11.42 -8.60
N SER A 88 10.13 11.84 -9.83
CA SER A 88 8.76 12.22 -10.16
C SER A 88 7.82 11.01 -10.06
N ALA A 89 6.54 11.23 -9.80
CA ALA A 89 5.58 10.13 -9.74
C ALA A 89 5.55 9.32 -11.06
N ALA A 90 5.64 9.99 -12.21
CA ALA A 90 5.71 9.32 -13.51
C ALA A 90 6.97 8.44 -13.67
N ASP A 91 8.15 8.94 -13.23
CA ASP A 91 9.38 8.16 -13.29
C ASP A 91 9.37 7.01 -12.28
N THR A 92 8.75 7.21 -11.10
CA THR A 92 8.55 6.15 -10.10
C THR A 92 7.69 5.02 -10.67
N VAL A 93 6.56 5.35 -11.32
CA VAL A 93 5.70 4.35 -11.99
C VAL A 93 6.50 3.57 -13.04
N ARG A 94 7.25 4.28 -13.88
CA ARG A 94 8.08 3.67 -14.94
C ARG A 94 9.13 2.72 -14.36
N ALA A 95 9.84 3.12 -13.31
CA ALA A 95 10.85 2.29 -12.65
C ALA A 95 10.27 1.01 -12.03
N ILE A 96 9.02 1.07 -11.51
CA ILE A 96 8.29 -0.11 -11.06
C ILE A 96 7.94 -1.03 -12.25
N GLU A 97 7.48 -0.48 -13.37
CA GLU A 97 7.16 -1.25 -14.57
C GLU A 97 8.39 -1.92 -15.21
N GLU A 98 9.53 -1.24 -15.22
CA GLU A 98 10.80 -1.78 -15.76
C GLU A 98 11.24 -3.07 -15.04
N GLN A 99 10.77 -3.29 -13.81
CA GLN A 99 10.94 -4.54 -13.05
C GLN A 99 9.76 -5.53 -13.25
N ASN A 100 8.85 -5.29 -14.18
CA ASN A 100 7.57 -6.00 -14.28
C ASN A 100 6.74 -5.90 -12.98
N GLY A 101 6.95 -4.91 -12.15
CA GLY A 101 6.19 -4.64 -10.95
C GLY A 101 4.79 -4.10 -11.25
N ILE A 102 3.97 -3.99 -10.23
CA ILE A 102 2.65 -3.36 -10.30
C ILE A 102 2.69 -2.05 -9.52
N ALA A 103 2.46 -0.92 -10.21
CA ALA A 103 2.36 0.39 -9.59
C ALA A 103 0.91 0.66 -9.12
N VAL A 104 0.74 0.93 -7.83
CA VAL A 104 -0.52 1.31 -7.20
C VAL A 104 -0.38 2.72 -6.64
N ILE A 105 -1.23 3.65 -7.06
CA ILE A 105 -1.24 5.00 -6.48
C ILE A 105 -1.87 4.92 -5.08
N ALA A 106 -1.04 5.08 -4.04
CA ALA A 106 -1.45 4.97 -2.64
C ALA A 106 -2.32 6.16 -2.23
N HIS A 107 -3.41 5.92 -1.49
CA HIS A 107 -4.34 6.95 -0.95
C HIS A 107 -4.37 8.25 -1.80
N PRO A 108 -4.72 8.17 -3.10
CA PRO A 108 -4.36 9.12 -4.17
C PRO A 108 -4.73 10.58 -3.90
N PHE A 109 -5.80 10.85 -3.15
CA PHE A 109 -6.31 12.19 -2.86
C PHE A 109 -6.05 12.64 -1.41
N SER A 110 -5.23 11.90 -0.64
CA SER A 110 -4.81 12.32 0.70
C SER A 110 -3.78 13.45 0.63
N ALA A 111 -3.39 13.97 1.80
CA ALA A 111 -2.33 14.98 1.88
C ALA A 111 -0.96 14.46 1.37
N GLN A 112 -0.73 13.15 1.42
CA GLN A 112 0.48 12.47 0.95
C GLN A 112 0.25 11.72 -0.37
N GLY A 113 -0.95 11.79 -0.94
CA GLY A 113 -1.28 11.16 -2.20
C GLY A 113 -0.86 11.98 -3.42
N VAL A 114 -0.56 11.31 -4.52
CA VAL A 114 -0.09 11.93 -5.77
C VAL A 114 -1.05 12.99 -6.31
N PHE A 115 -2.36 12.81 -6.14
CA PHE A 115 -3.40 13.76 -6.57
C PHE A 115 -3.95 14.59 -5.41
N GLY A 116 -3.19 14.67 -4.32
CA GLY A 116 -3.48 15.53 -3.17
C GLY A 116 -3.30 17.02 -3.49
N PRO A 117 -3.08 17.87 -2.46
CA PRO A 117 -3.00 19.31 -2.65
C PRO A 117 -1.94 19.79 -3.65
N THR A 118 -0.82 19.05 -3.76
CA THR A 118 0.33 19.40 -4.62
C THR A 118 0.24 18.84 -6.03
N GLY A 119 -0.54 17.78 -6.25
CA GLY A 119 -0.59 17.05 -7.54
C GLY A 119 -1.96 16.97 -8.18
N ARG A 120 -2.93 17.79 -7.72
CA ARG A 120 -4.31 17.73 -8.23
C ARG A 120 -4.41 17.91 -9.75
N ASP A 121 -3.59 18.75 -10.33
CA ASP A 121 -3.59 19.04 -11.76
C ASP A 121 -2.97 17.91 -12.61
N LEU A 122 -2.25 16.98 -11.95
CA LEU A 122 -1.63 15.85 -12.63
C LEU A 122 -2.62 14.71 -12.96
N PHE A 123 -3.82 14.71 -12.36
CA PHE A 123 -4.76 13.59 -12.51
C PHE A 123 -5.07 13.28 -13.98
N SER A 124 -5.38 14.30 -14.78
CA SER A 124 -5.75 14.11 -16.19
C SER A 124 -4.61 13.57 -17.05
N SER A 125 -3.37 14.01 -16.82
CA SER A 125 -2.21 13.47 -17.53
C SER A 125 -1.86 12.08 -17.02
N ALA A 126 -1.92 11.86 -15.70
CA ALA A 126 -1.59 10.57 -15.11
C ALA A 126 -2.46 9.43 -15.63
N VAL A 127 -3.78 9.60 -15.71
CA VAL A 127 -4.70 8.55 -16.18
C VAL A 127 -4.59 8.27 -17.69
N ASN A 128 -3.99 9.18 -18.44
CA ASN A 128 -3.81 9.01 -19.90
C ASN A 128 -2.39 8.56 -20.27
N ASP A 129 -1.38 9.00 -19.51
CA ASP A 129 0.02 8.92 -19.95
C ASP A 129 0.89 8.02 -19.04
N TRP A 130 0.44 7.76 -17.79
CA TRP A 130 1.21 6.91 -16.87
C TRP A 130 0.64 5.50 -16.89
N ALA A 131 1.52 4.53 -16.94
CA ALA A 131 1.14 3.13 -16.99
C ALA A 131 0.96 2.51 -15.58
N PHE A 132 0.39 3.25 -14.61
CA PHE A 132 0.06 2.66 -13.33
C PHE A 132 -1.17 1.74 -13.43
N HIS A 133 -1.21 0.73 -12.57
CA HIS A 133 -2.13 -0.39 -12.69
C HIS A 133 -3.39 -0.26 -11.83
N ALA A 134 -3.29 0.45 -10.71
CA ALA A 134 -4.39 0.53 -9.75
C ALA A 134 -4.40 1.83 -8.94
N PHE A 135 -5.60 2.16 -8.40
CA PHE A 135 -5.79 3.11 -7.31
C PHE A 135 -6.07 2.38 -6.01
N GLU A 136 -5.47 2.83 -4.91
CA GLU A 136 -5.94 2.51 -3.58
C GLU A 136 -7.21 3.32 -3.30
N VAL A 137 -8.37 2.69 -3.57
CA VAL A 137 -9.69 3.33 -3.44
C VAL A 137 -10.12 3.38 -1.98
N TYR A 138 -9.79 2.35 -1.20
CA TYR A 138 -10.05 2.29 0.22
C TYR A 138 -8.75 2.08 1.01
N ASN A 139 -8.32 3.15 1.66
CA ASN A 139 -7.32 3.11 2.70
C ASN A 139 -8.03 3.17 4.05
N SER A 140 -7.68 2.28 4.98
CA SER A 140 -8.40 2.16 6.24
C SER A 140 -7.95 3.11 7.34
N LEU A 141 -7.01 4.02 7.09
CA LEU A 141 -6.67 5.06 8.06
C LEU A 141 -7.90 5.92 8.42
N PRO A 142 -8.13 6.20 9.70
CA PRO A 142 -9.38 6.80 10.17
C PRO A 142 -9.75 8.15 9.56
N PHE A 143 -8.78 8.89 9.05
CA PHE A 143 -8.97 10.27 8.57
C PHE A 143 -9.10 10.37 7.04
N LEU A 144 -9.06 9.26 6.31
CA LEU A 144 -9.05 9.24 4.85
C LEU A 144 -10.42 9.05 4.19
N VAL A 145 -11.52 9.11 4.93
CA VAL A 145 -12.88 8.90 4.40
C VAL A 145 -13.17 9.80 3.20
N TRP A 146 -12.77 11.07 3.27
CA TRP A 146 -12.96 12.02 2.16
C TRP A 146 -12.08 11.64 0.95
N ALA A 147 -10.80 11.33 1.18
CA ALA A 147 -9.87 10.91 0.14
C ALA A 147 -10.34 9.62 -0.56
N ASN A 148 -10.83 8.63 0.21
CA ASN A 148 -11.43 7.40 -0.31
C ASN A 148 -12.66 7.70 -1.20
N SER A 149 -13.51 8.64 -0.78
CA SER A 149 -14.67 9.04 -1.59
C SER A 149 -14.26 9.69 -2.92
N MET A 150 -13.18 10.47 -2.92
CA MET A 150 -12.63 11.05 -4.14
C MET A 150 -12.03 9.97 -5.05
N ALA A 151 -11.28 9.02 -4.50
CA ALA A 151 -10.70 7.90 -5.24
C ALA A 151 -11.80 7.02 -5.90
N ALA A 152 -12.87 6.72 -5.17
CA ALA A 152 -14.01 5.97 -5.70
C ALA A 152 -14.70 6.72 -6.86
N LYS A 153 -14.85 8.06 -6.76
CA LYS A 153 -15.41 8.87 -7.84
C LYS A 153 -14.49 8.92 -9.08
N ALA A 154 -13.18 9.04 -8.86
CA ALA A 154 -12.20 9.03 -9.93
C ALA A 154 -12.23 7.69 -10.67
N LEU A 155 -12.24 6.58 -9.95
CA LEU A 155 -12.33 5.23 -10.54
C LEU A 155 -13.59 5.05 -11.37
N ALA A 156 -14.74 5.59 -10.92
CA ALA A 156 -16.01 5.54 -11.65
C ALA A 156 -15.97 6.25 -13.01
N GLY A 157 -14.96 7.07 -13.27
CA GLY A 157 -14.68 7.70 -14.57
C GLY A 157 -14.21 6.73 -15.66
N GLY A 158 -13.92 5.45 -15.33
CA GLY A 158 -13.63 4.41 -16.32
C GLY A 158 -12.22 4.49 -16.94
N HIS A 159 -11.21 4.80 -16.13
CA HIS A 159 -9.83 5.03 -16.59
C HIS A 159 -9.00 3.76 -16.85
N GLY A 160 -9.61 2.57 -16.89
CA GLY A 160 -8.90 1.33 -17.20
C GLY A 160 -7.89 0.90 -16.12
N VAL A 161 -8.08 1.30 -14.86
CA VAL A 161 -7.24 0.94 -13.72
C VAL A 161 -8.01 0.14 -12.69
N ALA A 162 -7.31 -0.75 -11.98
CA ALA A 162 -7.90 -1.61 -10.97
C ALA A 162 -8.23 -0.85 -9.67
N ALA A 163 -9.20 -1.37 -8.92
CA ALA A 163 -9.51 -0.90 -7.57
C ALA A 163 -8.81 -1.77 -6.53
N THR A 164 -7.99 -1.17 -5.68
CA THR A 164 -7.39 -1.86 -4.52
C THR A 164 -7.81 -1.21 -3.22
N GLY A 165 -7.72 -1.99 -2.13
CA GLY A 165 -7.84 -1.51 -0.77
C GLY A 165 -6.66 -2.00 0.05
N GLY A 166 -6.20 -1.16 0.96
CA GLY A 166 -5.12 -1.47 1.88
C GLY A 166 -5.41 -0.96 3.28
N SER A 167 -4.76 -1.53 4.27
CA SER A 167 -4.96 -1.09 5.66
C SER A 167 -4.15 0.14 6.02
N ASP A 168 -3.01 0.34 5.39
CA ASP A 168 -2.00 1.33 5.76
C ASP A 168 -1.65 1.19 7.26
N ALA A 169 -1.45 -0.08 7.63
CA ALA A 169 -1.36 -0.47 9.03
C ALA A 169 -0.01 -0.13 9.63
N HIS A 170 0.02 0.79 10.59
CA HIS A 170 1.17 1.08 11.44
C HIS A 170 1.09 0.38 12.82
N VAL A 171 0.00 -0.33 13.08
CA VAL A 171 -0.22 -1.11 14.29
C VAL A 171 -0.90 -2.44 13.95
N LEU A 172 -0.56 -3.54 14.61
CA LEU A 172 -1.06 -4.89 14.32
C LEU A 172 -2.58 -4.96 14.12
N LYS A 173 -3.36 -4.32 14.98
CA LYS A 173 -4.83 -4.38 14.93
C LYS A 173 -5.46 -3.70 13.72
N ALA A 174 -4.70 -2.92 12.96
CA ALA A 174 -5.16 -2.28 11.74
C ALA A 174 -5.05 -3.22 10.52
N ILE A 175 -4.17 -4.21 10.56
CA ILE A 175 -3.94 -5.15 9.46
C ILE A 175 -5.26 -5.83 9.06
N GLY A 176 -5.54 -5.86 7.76
CA GLY A 176 -6.75 -6.43 7.18
C GLY A 176 -8.03 -5.59 7.37
N LYS A 177 -7.92 -4.33 7.83
CA LYS A 177 -9.09 -3.43 7.95
C LYS A 177 -9.45 -2.75 6.63
N GLY A 178 -8.47 -2.47 5.77
CA GLY A 178 -8.61 -2.24 4.36
C GLY A 178 -8.00 -3.42 3.61
N TYR A 179 -8.64 -3.89 2.54
CA TYR A 179 -8.17 -5.04 1.79
C TYR A 179 -8.70 -5.04 0.36
N THR A 180 -7.99 -5.76 -0.48
CA THR A 180 -8.35 -6.03 -1.86
C THR A 180 -8.97 -7.43 -1.96
N LEU A 181 -10.19 -7.53 -2.51
CA LEU A 181 -10.74 -8.81 -2.96
C LEU A 181 -10.22 -9.12 -4.36
N PHE A 182 -9.76 -10.35 -4.56
CA PHE A 182 -9.23 -10.82 -5.84
C PHE A 182 -9.68 -12.27 -6.13
N ARG A 183 -9.55 -12.71 -7.39
CA ARG A 183 -9.87 -14.09 -7.81
C ARG A 183 -8.69 -15.00 -7.53
N GLY A 184 -8.93 -16.18 -6.94
CA GLY A 184 -7.89 -17.16 -6.60
C GLY A 184 -7.39 -17.04 -5.16
N THR A 185 -6.17 -17.52 -4.88
CA THR A 185 -5.62 -17.62 -3.50
C THR A 185 -4.14 -17.26 -3.39
N THR A 186 -3.44 -17.10 -4.51
CA THR A 186 -1.99 -16.88 -4.58
C THR A 186 -1.63 -15.43 -4.90
N ALA A 187 -0.38 -15.05 -4.72
CA ALA A 187 0.14 -13.75 -5.13
C ALA A 187 0.03 -13.54 -6.64
N GLU A 188 0.23 -14.61 -7.45
CA GLU A 188 0.09 -14.53 -8.90
C GLU A 188 -1.37 -14.36 -9.32
N ASP A 189 -2.32 -14.98 -8.60
CA ASP A 189 -3.75 -14.72 -8.79
C ASP A 189 -4.13 -13.27 -8.50
N LEU A 190 -3.53 -12.68 -7.45
CA LEU A 190 -3.69 -11.26 -7.14
C LEU A 190 -3.14 -10.38 -8.27
N ARG A 191 -1.93 -10.68 -8.75
CA ARG A 191 -1.31 -10.01 -9.89
C ARG A 191 -2.22 -10.02 -11.11
N SER A 192 -2.67 -11.22 -11.50
CA SER A 192 -3.57 -11.41 -12.62
C SER A 192 -4.89 -10.66 -12.45
N SER A 193 -5.47 -10.68 -11.25
CA SER A 193 -6.72 -9.97 -10.95
C SER A 193 -6.57 -8.45 -11.06
N ILE A 194 -5.43 -7.87 -10.66
CA ILE A 194 -5.15 -6.45 -10.83
C ILE A 194 -5.03 -6.12 -12.32
N LEU A 195 -4.24 -6.86 -13.07
CA LEU A 195 -4.01 -6.62 -14.50
C LEU A 195 -5.30 -6.77 -15.33
N ASN A 196 -6.20 -7.66 -14.92
CA ASN A 196 -7.49 -7.89 -15.60
C ASN A 196 -8.63 -7.00 -15.05
N LEU A 197 -8.35 -6.05 -14.14
CA LEU A 197 -9.35 -5.18 -13.50
C LEU A 197 -10.44 -5.95 -12.74
N GLU A 198 -10.14 -7.13 -12.23
CA GLU A 198 -11.07 -8.03 -11.53
C GLU A 198 -10.99 -7.91 -10.01
N THR A 199 -10.38 -6.85 -9.50
CA THR A 199 -10.27 -6.60 -8.05
C THR A 199 -11.41 -5.72 -7.53
N ARG A 200 -11.62 -5.78 -6.21
CA ARG A 200 -12.56 -4.92 -5.50
C ARG A 200 -11.93 -4.40 -4.21
N ALA A 201 -11.90 -3.09 -4.06
CA ALA A 201 -11.50 -2.46 -2.80
C ALA A 201 -12.57 -2.64 -1.73
N GLN A 202 -12.16 -2.99 -0.52
CA GLN A 202 -13.04 -3.17 0.63
C GLN A 202 -12.43 -2.61 1.91
N THR A 203 -13.28 -2.17 2.84
CA THR A 203 -12.86 -1.78 4.18
C THR A 203 -13.85 -2.28 5.21
N THR A 204 -13.35 -2.69 6.35
CA THR A 204 -14.19 -2.96 7.53
C THR A 204 -14.34 -1.68 8.34
N ARG A 205 -15.55 -1.40 8.87
CA ARG A 205 -15.76 -0.24 9.74
C ARG A 205 -14.78 -0.29 10.91
N GLN A 206 -13.92 0.70 11.00
CA GLN A 206 -13.06 0.90 12.15
C GLN A 206 -13.89 1.53 13.29
N GLY A 207 -13.89 0.88 14.44
CA GLY A 207 -14.51 1.46 15.64
C GLY A 207 -13.66 2.61 16.20
N LEU A 208 -14.28 3.47 17.02
CA LEU A 208 -13.63 4.59 17.73
C LEU A 208 -12.32 4.17 18.45
N SER A 209 -12.23 2.91 18.88
CA SER A 209 -11.04 2.36 19.53
C SER A 209 -9.78 2.38 18.64
N MET A 210 -9.92 2.27 17.31
CA MET A 210 -8.79 2.34 16.38
C MET A 210 -8.30 3.78 16.21
N THR A 211 -9.21 4.73 16.09
CA THR A 211 -8.86 6.16 16.02
C THR A 211 -8.03 6.57 17.24
N TRP A 212 -8.42 6.14 18.45
CA TRP A 212 -7.67 6.39 19.67
C TRP A 212 -6.28 5.70 19.65
N ARG A 213 -6.16 4.49 19.12
CA ARG A 213 -4.86 3.81 19.01
C ARG A 213 -3.90 4.54 18.07
N TYR A 214 -4.38 4.99 16.92
CA TYR A 214 -3.58 5.84 16.04
C TYR A 214 -3.21 7.15 16.72
N ALA A 215 -4.13 7.85 17.36
CA ALA A 215 -3.88 9.10 18.06
C ALA A 215 -2.82 8.94 19.17
N LEU A 216 -2.90 7.88 19.98
CA LEU A 216 -1.93 7.60 21.05
C LEU A 216 -0.53 7.25 20.52
N ASN A 217 -0.44 6.60 19.38
CA ASN A 217 0.83 6.20 18.78
C ASN A 217 1.37 7.20 17.74
N TYR A 218 0.57 8.18 17.32
CA TYR A 218 0.93 9.16 16.30
C TYR A 218 2.27 9.85 16.54
N PRO A 219 2.63 10.29 17.78
CA PRO A 219 3.93 10.90 18.03
C PRO A 219 5.11 9.94 17.76
N ARG A 220 4.93 8.63 18.01
CA ARG A 220 5.96 7.61 17.74
C ARG A 220 6.09 7.35 16.24
N ILE A 221 4.97 7.15 15.54
CA ILE A 221 4.90 7.00 14.09
C ILE A 221 5.58 8.19 13.42
N ARG A 222 5.20 9.41 13.77
CA ARG A 222 5.78 10.63 13.19
C ARG A 222 7.28 10.79 13.46
N LYS A 223 7.75 10.36 14.63
CA LYS A 223 9.19 10.36 14.94
C LYS A 223 9.95 9.38 14.04
N MET A 224 9.39 8.21 13.76
CA MET A 224 9.99 7.23 12.86
C MET A 224 9.98 7.74 11.41
N GLN A 225 8.91 8.36 10.95
CA GLN A 225 8.85 9.02 9.63
C GLN A 225 9.96 10.06 9.44
N SER A 226 10.18 10.96 10.42
CA SER A 226 11.24 11.96 10.36
C SER A 226 12.63 11.35 10.32
N TRP A 227 12.86 10.28 11.08
CA TRP A 227 14.15 9.58 11.14
C TRP A 227 14.44 8.84 9.80
N ASN A 228 13.44 8.20 9.20
CA ASN A 228 13.58 7.53 7.90
C ASN A 228 13.82 8.55 6.77
N TRP A 229 13.14 9.68 6.79
CA TRP A 229 13.37 10.77 5.85
C TRP A 229 14.82 11.29 5.86
N GLU A 230 15.41 11.44 7.05
CA GLU A 230 16.82 11.85 7.18
C GLU A 230 17.79 10.76 6.68
N ARG A 231 17.50 9.49 6.92
CA ARG A 231 18.29 8.36 6.38
C ARG A 231 18.24 8.29 4.85
N CYS A 232 17.10 8.55 4.24
CA CYS A 232 16.97 8.56 2.77
C CYS A 232 17.75 9.72 2.13
N LYS A 233 17.90 10.85 2.82
CA LYS A 233 18.71 11.98 2.35
C LYS A 233 20.23 11.76 2.48
N ALA A 234 20.65 10.86 3.34
CA ALA A 234 22.06 10.58 3.64
C ALA A 234 22.66 9.47 2.76
N LYS A 235 21.85 8.81 1.94
CA LYS A 235 22.26 7.84 0.91
C LYS A 235 22.23 8.51 -0.47
#